data_02a36a633b0e00e404d1d2e0f9e77c1c
#
_entry.id   02a36a633b0e00e404d1d2e0f9e77c1c
#
_cell.length_a   1.000
_cell.length_b   1.000
_cell.length_c   1.000
_cell.angle_alpha   90.00
_cell.angle_beta   90.00
_cell.angle_gamma   90.00
#
_symmetry.space_group_name_H-M   'P 1'
#
loop_
_entity.id
_entity.type
_entity.pdbx_description
1 polymer ?
#
loop_
_entity_poly.entity_id
_entity_poly.type
_entity_poly.pdbx_seq_one_letter_code
_entity_poly.pdbx_strand_id
1 'polypeptide(L)'
;DDVESRGLGDVYKRQNQEASLTAYEVVNTYDYHNLVRIFFKYGEDKFSKQIARKIEQARAIKPIETTTELAEIIKSAKPAKELKKKGHPAKQIFQAIRIEVNDELGAADESIQQAMDLLAIGGRISVITFHSLEDRLTKQLFKEASTVEVPKGLPFIPDELKPKMELVNRKPILPSQEELEENNRSHSAKLRVAQKIHK
;
A
#
# COMPACT_ATOMS: atom_id res chain seq x y z
N ASP A 1 -4.76 -13.51 -12.93
CA ASP A 1 -3.81 -12.57 -13.52
C ASP A 1 -2.63 -13.37 -14.00
N ASP A 2 -2.61 -13.65 -15.31
CA ASP A 2 -1.46 -14.25 -15.98
C ASP A 2 -0.27 -13.31 -15.82
N VAL A 3 0.79 -13.83 -15.23
CA VAL A 3 2.09 -13.16 -15.20
C VAL A 3 2.67 -13.31 -16.61
N GLU A 4 2.16 -12.53 -17.57
CA GLU A 4 2.82 -12.40 -18.85
C GLU A 4 4.27 -11.94 -18.62
N SER A 5 5.22 -12.59 -19.28
CA SER A 5 6.63 -12.22 -19.22
C SER A 5 6.78 -10.81 -19.79
N ARG A 6 7.01 -9.85 -18.90
CA ARG A 6 7.24 -8.43 -19.27
C ARG A 6 8.59 -7.98 -18.75
N GLY A 7 9.21 -7.09 -19.47
CA GLY A 7 10.43 -6.43 -19.00
C GLY A 7 10.17 -5.69 -17.68
N LEU A 8 11.10 -5.74 -16.74
CA LEU A 8 10.99 -5.01 -15.46
C LEU A 8 10.98 -3.49 -15.63
N GLY A 9 11.38 -3.00 -16.79
CA GLY A 9 11.28 -1.58 -17.17
C GLY A 9 9.97 -1.21 -17.85
N ASP A 10 9.02 -2.15 -18.00
CA ASP A 10 7.81 -1.94 -18.79
C ASP A 10 6.82 -1.00 -18.08
N VAL A 11 6.28 -0.10 -18.86
CA VAL A 11 5.53 1.12 -18.51
C VAL A 11 4.13 0.84 -17.95
N TYR A 12 3.60 -0.38 -18.10
CA TYR A 12 2.18 -0.66 -17.87
C TYR A 12 1.69 -0.45 -16.42
N LYS A 13 2.57 -0.60 -15.42
CA LYS A 13 2.22 -0.36 -14.00
C LYS A 13 2.93 0.86 -13.42
N ARG A 14 3.68 1.60 -14.22
CA ARG A 14 4.35 2.83 -13.85
C ARG A 14 3.41 3.99 -14.15
N GLN A 15 2.84 4.61 -13.11
CA GLN A 15 1.85 5.69 -13.26
C GLN A 15 2.51 6.99 -13.73
N ASN A 16 3.71 7.31 -13.21
CA ASN A 16 4.49 8.46 -13.67
C ASN A 16 5.63 7.99 -14.60
N GLN A 17 5.47 8.19 -15.91
CA GLN A 17 6.44 7.83 -16.93
C GLN A 17 7.71 8.70 -16.90
N GLU A 18 7.63 9.90 -16.33
CA GLU A 18 8.74 10.84 -16.21
C GLU A 18 9.61 10.56 -14.96
N ALA A 19 9.10 9.78 -14.00
CA ALA A 19 9.89 9.40 -12.83
C ALA A 19 11.08 8.53 -13.25
N SER A 20 12.25 8.77 -12.67
CA SER A 20 13.46 8.00 -12.98
C SER A 20 13.42 6.57 -12.47
N LEU A 21 12.74 6.30 -11.33
CA LEU A 21 12.71 5.01 -10.68
C LEU A 21 11.84 4.01 -11.43
N THR A 22 12.41 2.86 -11.76
CA THR A 22 11.74 1.73 -12.40
C THR A 22 11.83 0.46 -11.54
N ALA A 23 11.00 -0.55 -11.82
CA ALA A 23 11.11 -1.85 -11.17
C ALA A 23 12.47 -2.51 -11.44
N TYR A 24 13.05 -2.29 -12.62
CA TYR A 24 14.39 -2.75 -12.97
C TYR A 24 15.43 -2.16 -12.02
N GLU A 25 15.39 -0.84 -11.80
CA GLU A 25 16.33 -0.17 -10.89
C GLU A 25 16.14 -0.64 -9.45
N VAL A 26 14.91 -0.76 -8.95
CA VAL A 26 14.64 -1.29 -7.61
C VAL A 26 15.28 -2.68 -7.44
N VAL A 27 15.06 -3.59 -8.39
CA VAL A 27 15.53 -4.97 -8.30
C VAL A 27 17.06 -5.07 -8.47
N ASN A 28 17.64 -4.30 -9.39
CA ASN A 28 19.03 -4.46 -9.75
C ASN A 28 20.01 -3.52 -9.03
N THR A 29 19.52 -2.39 -8.46
CA THR A 29 20.41 -1.39 -7.84
C THR A 29 20.22 -1.20 -6.34
N TYR A 30 19.02 -1.47 -5.79
CA TYR A 30 18.79 -1.34 -4.36
C TYR A 30 19.68 -2.31 -3.58
N ASP A 31 20.27 -1.83 -2.48
CA ASP A 31 21.02 -2.69 -1.57
C ASP A 31 20.09 -3.68 -0.81
N TYR A 32 20.70 -4.65 -0.15
CA TYR A 32 20.01 -5.66 0.62
C TYR A 32 19.02 -5.07 1.64
N HIS A 33 19.45 -4.03 2.37
CA HIS A 33 18.63 -3.44 3.43
C HIS A 33 17.40 -2.73 2.86
N ASN A 34 17.57 -2.03 1.76
CA ASN A 34 16.46 -1.37 1.05
C ASN A 34 15.50 -2.39 0.45
N LEU A 35 15.98 -3.47 -0.17
CA LEU A 35 15.11 -4.55 -0.64
C LEU A 35 14.32 -5.19 0.52
N VAL A 36 14.98 -5.52 1.63
CA VAL A 36 14.30 -6.07 2.82
C VAL A 36 13.25 -5.09 3.36
N ARG A 37 13.60 -3.80 3.44
CA ARG A 37 12.68 -2.74 3.90
C ARG A 37 11.41 -2.70 3.09
N ILE A 38 11.50 -2.63 1.76
CA ILE A 38 10.31 -2.53 0.91
C ILE A 38 9.50 -3.83 0.91
N PHE A 39 10.14 -5.00 0.87
CA PHE A 39 9.44 -6.28 0.87
C PHE A 39 8.72 -6.54 2.19
N PHE A 40 9.31 -6.12 3.31
CA PHE A 40 8.67 -6.23 4.61
C PHE A 40 7.59 -5.16 4.81
N LYS A 41 7.90 -3.89 4.54
CA LYS A 41 6.99 -2.77 4.78
C LYS A 41 5.79 -2.76 3.82
N TYR A 42 6.03 -2.97 2.53
CA TYR A 42 5.01 -2.87 1.48
C TYR A 42 4.49 -4.21 0.99
N GLY A 43 5.30 -5.25 1.07
CA GLY A 43 4.89 -6.61 0.73
C GLY A 43 4.28 -7.38 1.89
N GLU A 44 4.58 -6.97 3.13
CA GLU A 44 4.23 -7.72 4.34
C GLU A 44 4.65 -9.21 4.25
N ASP A 45 5.74 -9.47 3.50
CA ASP A 45 6.23 -10.82 3.25
C ASP A 45 7.26 -11.24 4.30
N LYS A 46 6.97 -12.33 5.01
CA LYS A 46 7.85 -12.86 6.08
C LYS A 46 9.18 -13.41 5.57
N PHE A 47 9.31 -13.68 4.27
CA PHE A 47 10.53 -14.15 3.62
C PHE A 47 11.35 -13.03 2.98
N SER A 48 11.08 -11.78 3.29
CA SER A 48 11.74 -10.60 2.74
C SER A 48 13.26 -10.71 2.73
N LYS A 49 13.86 -11.20 3.82
CA LYS A 49 15.33 -11.39 3.94
C LYS A 49 15.88 -12.44 2.98
N GLN A 50 15.19 -13.58 2.87
CA GLN A 50 15.61 -14.67 1.98
C GLN A 50 15.47 -14.27 0.52
N ILE A 51 14.37 -13.58 0.18
CA ILE A 51 14.09 -13.08 -1.16
C ILE A 51 15.13 -12.05 -1.57
N ALA A 52 15.42 -11.06 -0.71
CA ALA A 52 16.44 -10.06 -0.99
C ALA A 52 17.83 -10.68 -1.26
N ARG A 53 18.25 -11.67 -0.45
CA ARG A 53 19.50 -12.40 -0.66
C ARG A 53 19.53 -13.13 -2.01
N LYS A 54 18.43 -13.78 -2.39
CA LYS A 54 18.34 -14.48 -3.67
C LYS A 54 18.39 -13.52 -4.85
N ILE A 55 17.77 -12.36 -4.75
CA ILE A 55 17.86 -11.30 -5.75
C ILE A 55 19.31 -10.82 -5.88
N GLU A 56 20.01 -10.52 -4.78
CA GLU A 56 21.42 -10.11 -4.83
C GLU A 56 22.32 -11.17 -5.46
N GLN A 57 22.13 -12.44 -5.11
CA GLN A 57 22.88 -13.55 -5.70
C GLN A 57 22.64 -13.67 -7.22
N ALA A 58 21.38 -13.56 -7.65
CA ALA A 58 21.03 -13.68 -9.07
C ALA A 58 21.58 -12.52 -9.90
N ARG A 59 21.39 -11.28 -9.44
CA ARG A 59 21.84 -10.09 -10.17
C ARG A 59 23.36 -9.93 -10.21
N ALA A 60 24.09 -10.54 -9.26
CA ALA A 60 25.54 -10.59 -9.28
C ALA A 60 26.09 -11.42 -10.46
N ILE A 61 25.31 -12.35 -11.03
CA ILE A 61 25.64 -13.15 -12.19
C ILE A 61 25.17 -12.46 -13.46
N LYS A 62 23.91 -12.04 -13.50
CA LYS A 62 23.27 -11.36 -14.64
C LYS A 62 22.14 -10.47 -14.11
N PRO A 63 21.98 -9.24 -14.64
CA PRO A 63 20.83 -8.39 -14.32
C PRO A 63 19.50 -9.13 -14.53
N ILE A 64 18.55 -8.91 -13.63
CA ILE A 64 17.21 -9.47 -13.71
C ILE A 64 16.38 -8.55 -14.60
N GLU A 65 15.97 -9.06 -15.78
CA GLU A 65 15.37 -8.24 -16.83
C GLU A 65 13.85 -8.42 -16.94
N THR A 66 13.35 -9.59 -16.55
CA THR A 66 11.93 -9.92 -16.75
C THR A 66 11.19 -10.23 -15.45
N THR A 67 9.87 -10.04 -15.50
CA THR A 67 8.98 -10.40 -14.39
C THR A 67 9.00 -11.90 -14.11
N THR A 68 9.15 -12.72 -15.13
CA THR A 68 9.23 -14.19 -15.00
C THR A 68 10.52 -14.60 -14.28
N GLU A 69 11.67 -14.05 -14.64
CA GLU A 69 12.93 -14.31 -13.93
C GLU A 69 12.81 -13.94 -12.44
N LEU A 70 12.29 -12.75 -12.15
CA LEU A 70 12.08 -12.31 -10.77
C LEU A 70 11.12 -13.24 -10.03
N ALA A 71 10.02 -13.67 -10.66
CA ALA A 71 9.06 -14.58 -10.04
C ALA A 71 9.68 -15.93 -9.68
N GLU A 72 10.53 -16.50 -10.53
CA GLU A 72 11.22 -17.76 -10.24
C GLU A 72 12.25 -17.60 -9.10
N ILE A 73 12.98 -16.48 -9.05
CA ILE A 73 13.88 -16.17 -7.95
C ILE A 73 13.10 -16.10 -6.63
N ILE A 74 11.97 -15.41 -6.62
CA ILE A 74 11.10 -15.29 -5.42
C ILE A 74 10.58 -16.67 -4.99
N LYS A 75 10.11 -17.50 -5.93
CA LYS A 75 9.67 -18.87 -5.65
C LYS A 75 10.78 -19.70 -5.01
N SER A 76 12.02 -19.61 -5.54
CA SER A 76 13.17 -20.34 -5.03
C SER A 76 13.55 -19.96 -3.58
N ALA A 77 13.15 -18.78 -3.12
CA ALA A 77 13.40 -18.29 -1.77
C ALA A 77 12.34 -18.74 -0.75
N LYS A 78 11.22 -19.31 -1.21
CA LYS A 78 10.09 -19.71 -0.36
C LYS A 78 10.03 -21.22 -0.17
N PRO A 79 9.67 -21.72 1.03
CA PRO A 79 9.49 -23.14 1.24
C PRO A 79 8.29 -23.68 0.46
N ALA A 80 8.34 -24.96 0.10
CA ALA A 80 7.29 -25.64 -0.70
C ALA A 80 5.86 -25.47 -0.12
N LYS A 81 5.74 -25.40 1.21
CA LYS A 81 4.45 -25.15 1.88
C LYS A 81 3.83 -23.79 1.50
N GLU A 82 4.65 -22.77 1.31
CA GLU A 82 4.18 -21.45 0.91
C GLU A 82 3.77 -21.41 -0.57
N LEU A 83 4.45 -22.16 -1.40
CA LEU A 83 4.12 -22.26 -2.84
C LEU A 83 2.78 -22.92 -3.12
N LYS A 84 2.28 -23.73 -2.18
CA LYS A 84 0.98 -24.42 -2.27
C LYS A 84 -0.20 -23.56 -1.82
N LYS A 85 0.04 -22.38 -1.27
CA LYS A 85 -1.05 -21.48 -0.84
C LYS A 85 -1.78 -20.88 -2.04
N LYS A 86 -3.06 -20.54 -1.83
CA LYS A 86 -3.87 -19.83 -2.83
C LYS A 86 -3.21 -18.49 -3.21
N GLY A 87 -3.11 -18.24 -4.50
CA GLY A 87 -2.53 -17.02 -5.07
C GLY A 87 -1.07 -17.20 -5.53
N HIS A 88 -0.60 -16.25 -6.33
CA HIS A 88 0.75 -16.31 -6.88
C HIS A 88 1.80 -16.00 -5.79
N PRO A 89 2.84 -16.82 -5.59
CA PRO A 89 3.82 -16.67 -4.51
C PRO A 89 4.58 -15.33 -4.52
N ALA A 90 4.75 -14.72 -5.69
CA ALA A 90 5.45 -13.45 -5.85
C ALA A 90 4.54 -12.22 -5.73
N LYS A 91 3.22 -12.38 -5.56
CA LYS A 91 2.24 -11.27 -5.56
C LYS A 91 2.63 -10.15 -4.60
N GLN A 92 3.00 -10.48 -3.38
CA GLN A 92 3.36 -9.50 -2.33
C GLN A 92 4.63 -8.71 -2.69
N ILE A 93 5.61 -9.36 -3.31
CA ILE A 93 6.85 -8.71 -3.72
C ILE A 93 6.62 -7.77 -4.90
N PHE A 94 5.83 -8.17 -5.90
CA PHE A 94 5.44 -7.30 -7.00
C PHE A 94 4.61 -6.09 -6.51
N GLN A 95 3.72 -6.30 -5.54
CA GLN A 95 3.01 -5.20 -4.87
C GLN A 95 4.00 -4.24 -4.19
N ALA A 96 5.00 -4.76 -3.47
CA ALA A 96 5.99 -3.93 -2.79
C ALA A 96 6.80 -3.07 -3.77
N ILE A 97 7.25 -3.67 -4.87
CA ILE A 97 7.98 -2.96 -5.93
C ILE A 97 7.10 -1.88 -6.58
N ARG A 98 5.82 -2.19 -6.86
CA ARG A 98 4.88 -1.24 -7.45
C ARG A 98 4.64 -0.03 -6.54
N ILE A 99 4.42 -0.28 -5.25
CA ILE A 99 4.22 0.78 -4.26
C ILE A 99 5.46 1.67 -4.16
N GLU A 100 6.68 1.10 -4.16
CA GLU A 100 7.93 1.85 -4.12
C GLU A 100 8.12 2.69 -5.40
N VAL A 101 7.92 2.11 -6.58
CA VAL A 101 8.11 2.78 -7.88
C VAL A 101 7.14 3.93 -8.10
N ASN A 102 5.90 3.78 -7.67
CA ASN A 102 4.84 4.78 -7.89
C ASN A 102 4.62 5.71 -6.69
N ASP A 103 5.32 5.50 -5.58
CA ASP A 103 5.06 6.18 -4.31
C ASP A 103 3.55 6.19 -3.93
N GLU A 104 2.88 5.04 -4.11
CA GLU A 104 1.42 4.95 -3.98
C GLU A 104 0.91 5.38 -2.61
N LEU A 105 1.65 5.07 -1.54
CA LEU A 105 1.25 5.44 -0.18
C LEU A 105 1.52 6.92 0.12
N GLY A 106 2.60 7.50 -0.41
CA GLY A 106 2.88 8.93 -0.29
C GLY A 106 1.82 9.76 -1.02
N ALA A 107 1.51 9.39 -2.26
CA ALA A 107 0.45 10.03 -3.05
C ALA A 107 -0.93 9.92 -2.38
N ALA A 108 -1.27 8.76 -1.80
CA ALA A 108 -2.52 8.57 -1.07
C ALA A 108 -2.58 9.42 0.21
N ASP A 109 -1.47 9.48 0.96
CA ASP A 109 -1.34 10.29 2.17
C ASP A 109 -1.60 11.77 1.86
N GLU A 110 -0.85 12.33 0.92
CA GLU A 110 -0.98 13.72 0.50
C GLU A 110 -2.38 14.04 -0.01
N SER A 111 -2.93 13.18 -0.89
CA SER A 111 -4.27 13.38 -1.45
C SER A 111 -5.37 13.37 -0.40
N ILE A 112 -5.32 12.46 0.58
CA ILE A 112 -6.32 12.37 1.64
C ILE A 112 -6.22 13.61 2.56
N GLN A 113 -5.03 14.04 2.92
CA GLN A 113 -4.83 15.23 3.75
C GLN A 113 -5.35 16.50 3.06
N GLN A 114 -4.96 16.72 1.80
CA GLN A 114 -5.46 17.85 1.00
C GLN A 114 -6.98 17.82 0.84
N ALA A 115 -7.56 16.64 0.59
CA ALA A 115 -9.01 16.50 0.49
C ALA A 115 -9.72 16.86 1.80
N MET A 116 -9.20 16.44 2.96
CA MET A 116 -9.75 16.82 4.27
C MET A 116 -9.67 18.34 4.51
N ASP A 117 -8.58 18.96 4.09
CA ASP A 117 -8.42 20.41 4.27
C ASP A 117 -9.38 21.23 3.40
N LEU A 118 -9.63 20.77 2.18
CA LEU A 118 -10.52 21.43 1.20
C LEU A 118 -12.02 21.28 1.53
N LEU A 119 -12.41 20.32 2.37
CA LEU A 119 -13.82 20.11 2.72
C LEU A 119 -14.41 21.33 3.45
N ALA A 120 -15.63 21.69 3.11
CA ALA A 120 -16.46 22.57 3.93
C ALA A 120 -16.91 21.83 5.21
N ILE A 121 -17.25 22.59 6.26
CA ILE A 121 -17.85 22.03 7.49
C ILE A 121 -19.13 21.29 7.12
N GLY A 122 -19.31 20.07 7.63
CA GLY A 122 -20.39 19.15 7.26
C GLY A 122 -20.10 18.29 6.03
N GLY A 123 -19.06 18.63 5.25
CA GLY A 123 -18.60 17.83 4.10
C GLY A 123 -18.03 16.48 4.54
N ARG A 124 -18.16 15.46 3.67
CA ARG A 124 -17.68 14.11 3.93
C ARG A 124 -16.63 13.69 2.91
N ILE A 125 -15.61 12.98 3.40
CA ILE A 125 -14.66 12.25 2.57
C ILE A 125 -14.91 10.76 2.70
N SER A 126 -15.00 10.07 1.55
CA SER A 126 -15.18 8.62 1.45
C SER A 126 -13.98 8.04 0.71
N VAL A 127 -13.24 7.13 1.36
CA VAL A 127 -12.04 6.51 0.80
C VAL A 127 -12.26 5.01 0.69
N ILE A 128 -12.12 4.48 -0.51
CA ILE A 128 -12.13 3.04 -0.79
C ILE A 128 -10.68 2.57 -0.96
N THR A 129 -10.30 1.54 -0.24
CA THR A 129 -8.97 0.94 -0.27
C THR A 129 -9.06 -0.53 -0.65
N PHE A 130 -8.03 -1.06 -1.32
CA PHE A 130 -8.02 -2.44 -1.83
C PHE A 130 -6.94 -3.32 -1.20
N HIS A 131 -6.06 -2.76 -0.36
CA HIS A 131 -5.11 -3.54 0.41
C HIS A 131 -4.89 -2.99 1.82
N SER A 132 -4.22 -3.80 2.67
CA SER A 132 -4.03 -3.54 4.10
C SER A 132 -3.29 -2.24 4.40
N LEU A 133 -2.32 -1.85 3.56
CA LEU A 133 -1.50 -0.66 3.79
C LEU A 133 -2.29 0.62 3.54
N GLU A 134 -3.07 0.68 2.46
CA GLU A 134 -3.96 1.82 2.18
C GLU A 134 -5.02 1.98 3.28
N ASP A 135 -5.63 0.86 3.71
CA ASP A 135 -6.63 0.87 4.79
C ASP A 135 -6.02 1.34 6.12
N ARG A 136 -4.77 0.93 6.42
CA ARG A 136 -4.05 1.35 7.62
C ARG A 136 -3.73 2.84 7.58
N LEU A 137 -3.23 3.34 6.45
CA LEU A 137 -2.95 4.75 6.21
C LEU A 137 -4.22 5.59 6.40
N THR A 138 -5.29 5.27 5.67
CA THR A 138 -6.58 6.00 5.77
C THR A 138 -7.13 5.99 7.20
N LYS A 139 -7.09 4.82 7.87
CA LYS A 139 -7.51 4.72 9.27
C LYS A 139 -6.70 5.61 10.18
N GLN A 140 -5.38 5.69 9.97
CA GLN A 140 -4.49 6.50 10.79
C GLN A 140 -4.76 7.97 10.57
N LEU A 141 -4.82 8.45 9.33
CA LEU A 141 -5.11 9.85 9.00
C LEU A 141 -6.47 10.32 9.56
N PHE A 142 -7.51 9.50 9.37
CA PHE A 142 -8.83 9.83 9.92
C PHE A 142 -8.83 9.83 11.44
N LYS A 143 -8.11 8.91 12.08
CA LYS A 143 -7.98 8.87 13.53
C LYS A 143 -7.25 10.11 14.05
N GLU A 144 -6.13 10.49 13.47
CA GLU A 144 -5.36 11.68 13.85
C GLU A 144 -6.21 12.95 13.71
N ALA A 145 -6.91 13.12 12.58
CA ALA A 145 -7.79 14.26 12.35
C ALA A 145 -9.03 14.29 13.27
N SER A 146 -9.44 13.13 13.83
CA SER A 146 -10.62 13.01 14.72
C SER A 146 -10.28 12.88 16.20
N THR A 147 -9.02 12.93 16.57
CA THR A 147 -8.57 12.78 17.96
C THR A 147 -7.94 14.09 18.42
N VAL A 148 -8.29 14.48 19.66
CA VAL A 148 -7.67 15.63 20.32
C VAL A 148 -6.67 15.11 21.33
N GLU A 149 -5.42 15.55 21.21
CA GLU A 149 -4.40 15.36 22.23
C GLU A 149 -4.41 16.56 23.19
N VAL A 150 -5.25 16.51 24.22
CA VAL A 150 -5.25 17.52 25.28
C VAL A 150 -4.60 16.98 26.54
N PRO A 151 -3.79 17.79 27.23
CA PRO A 151 -3.30 17.46 28.57
C PRO A 151 -4.46 17.18 29.51
N LYS A 152 -4.35 16.12 30.32
CA LYS A 152 -5.36 15.79 31.34
C LYS A 152 -5.48 16.96 32.33
N GLY A 153 -6.72 17.44 32.54
CA GLY A 153 -7.01 18.48 33.54
C GLY A 153 -7.36 19.84 32.95
N LEU A 154 -7.42 20.01 31.64
CA LEU A 154 -7.97 21.25 31.06
C LEU A 154 -9.50 21.33 31.27
N PRO A 155 -10.02 22.43 31.85
CA PRO A 155 -11.43 22.59 32.12
C PRO A 155 -12.30 22.75 30.87
N PHE A 156 -11.71 23.15 29.75
CA PHE A 156 -12.33 23.16 28.42
C PHE A 156 -11.27 22.96 27.32
N ILE A 157 -11.69 22.48 26.17
CA ILE A 157 -10.82 22.31 25.00
C ILE A 157 -10.90 23.57 24.17
N PRO A 158 -9.78 24.33 23.98
CA PRO A 158 -9.74 25.46 23.06
C PRO A 158 -10.17 25.08 21.64
N ASP A 159 -10.80 25.99 20.93
CA ASP A 159 -11.31 25.73 19.57
C ASP A 159 -10.20 25.27 18.61
N GLU A 160 -8.99 25.77 18.77
CA GLU A 160 -7.81 25.40 17.99
C GLU A 160 -7.37 23.93 18.19
N LEU A 161 -7.72 23.34 19.33
CA LEU A 161 -7.39 21.96 19.69
C LEU A 161 -8.58 21.01 19.47
N LYS A 162 -9.72 21.50 18.99
CA LYS A 162 -10.85 20.63 18.66
C LYS A 162 -10.55 19.77 17.44
N PRO A 163 -11.09 18.51 17.39
CA PRO A 163 -10.86 17.66 16.22
C PRO A 163 -11.48 18.29 14.98
N LYS A 164 -10.74 18.31 13.88
CA LYS A 164 -11.24 18.82 12.60
C LYS A 164 -12.25 17.90 11.95
N MET A 165 -12.15 16.60 12.20
CA MET A 165 -12.97 15.57 11.62
C MET A 165 -13.66 14.72 12.69
N GLU A 166 -14.73 14.04 12.29
CA GLU A 166 -15.32 12.93 13.05
C GLU A 166 -15.45 11.70 12.17
N LEU A 167 -15.32 10.52 12.77
CA LEU A 167 -15.48 9.25 12.04
C LEU A 167 -16.97 8.96 11.89
N VAL A 168 -17.46 8.93 10.65
CA VAL A 168 -18.84 8.51 10.36
C VAL A 168 -19.03 7.02 10.67
N ASN A 169 -17.99 6.21 10.41
CA ASN A 169 -17.97 4.79 10.74
C ASN A 169 -16.62 4.40 11.40
N ARG A 170 -16.70 3.74 12.57
CA ARG A 170 -15.47 3.27 13.27
C ARG A 170 -14.84 2.07 12.61
N LYS A 171 -15.66 1.14 12.07
CA LYS A 171 -15.20 -0.02 11.29
C LYS A 171 -15.34 0.28 9.81
N PRO A 172 -14.49 -0.26 8.94
CA PRO A 172 -14.68 -0.10 7.51
C PRO A 172 -15.99 -0.77 7.08
N ILE A 173 -16.66 -0.18 6.11
CA ILE A 173 -17.78 -0.81 5.42
C ILE A 173 -17.15 -1.78 4.39
N LEU A 174 -17.62 -3.01 4.40
CA LEU A 174 -17.18 -4.06 3.47
C LEU A 174 -18.22 -4.23 2.35
N PRO A 175 -17.82 -4.77 1.19
CA PRO A 175 -18.76 -5.09 0.12
C PRO A 175 -19.89 -6.01 0.62
N SER A 176 -21.09 -5.86 0.08
CA SER A 176 -22.19 -6.78 0.31
C SER A 176 -21.93 -8.13 -0.36
N GLN A 177 -22.70 -9.16 0.01
CA GLN A 177 -22.61 -10.46 -0.65
C GLN A 177 -22.94 -10.37 -2.16
N GLU A 178 -23.92 -9.56 -2.49
CA GLU A 178 -24.35 -9.28 -3.86
C GLU A 178 -23.20 -8.64 -4.68
N GLU A 179 -22.55 -7.60 -4.15
CA GLU A 179 -21.37 -6.98 -4.76
C GLU A 179 -20.22 -7.98 -4.96
N LEU A 180 -20.00 -8.89 -3.99
CA LEU A 180 -18.95 -9.90 -4.10
C LEU A 180 -19.22 -10.93 -5.20
N GLU A 181 -20.47 -11.24 -5.47
CA GLU A 181 -20.90 -12.16 -6.53
C GLU A 181 -20.80 -11.53 -7.91
N GLU A 182 -21.17 -10.25 -8.03
CA GLU A 182 -21.11 -9.51 -9.30
C GLU A 182 -19.72 -9.01 -9.66
N ASN A 183 -18.94 -8.60 -8.65
CA ASN A 183 -17.65 -7.94 -8.83
C ASN A 183 -16.55 -8.61 -8.00
N ASN A 184 -15.89 -9.60 -8.58
CA ASN A 184 -14.78 -10.31 -7.91
C ASN A 184 -13.63 -9.39 -7.44
N ARG A 185 -13.49 -8.18 -7.99
CA ARG A 185 -12.45 -7.22 -7.57
C ARG A 185 -12.78 -6.53 -6.25
N SER A 186 -14.05 -6.55 -5.82
CA SER A 186 -14.50 -5.94 -4.58
C SER A 186 -14.07 -6.69 -3.31
N HIS A 187 -13.61 -7.94 -3.42
CA HIS A 187 -13.25 -8.80 -2.27
C HIS A 187 -12.30 -8.16 -1.25
N SER A 188 -11.43 -7.28 -1.68
CA SER A 188 -10.46 -6.60 -0.81
C SER A 188 -10.88 -5.18 -0.45
N ALA A 189 -12.00 -4.70 -0.99
CA ALA A 189 -12.44 -3.32 -0.82
C ALA A 189 -12.86 -3.02 0.62
N LYS A 190 -12.47 -1.84 1.10
CA LYS A 190 -12.87 -1.30 2.39
C LYS A 190 -13.18 0.17 2.25
N LEU A 191 -14.37 0.57 2.62
CA LEU A 191 -14.79 1.96 2.62
C LEU A 191 -14.69 2.55 4.03
N ARG A 192 -13.99 3.69 4.15
CA ARG A 192 -13.99 4.53 5.37
C ARG A 192 -14.52 5.91 5.05
N VAL A 193 -15.28 6.46 6.00
CA VAL A 193 -15.89 7.78 5.84
C VAL A 193 -15.61 8.63 7.08
N ALA A 194 -15.20 9.87 6.83
CA ALA A 194 -15.06 10.90 7.86
C ALA A 194 -15.78 12.18 7.42
N GLN A 195 -16.24 12.96 8.39
CA GLN A 195 -16.97 14.23 8.18
C GLN A 195 -16.19 15.38 8.80
N LYS A 196 -16.08 16.50 8.11
CA LYS A 196 -15.49 17.73 8.67
C LYS A 196 -16.47 18.39 9.62
N ILE A 197 -16.03 18.60 10.86
CA ILE A 197 -16.83 19.22 11.92
C ILE A 197 -16.29 20.55 12.41
N HIS A 198 -15.01 20.83 12.11
CA HIS A 198 -14.34 22.08 12.52
C HIS A 198 -13.40 22.58 11.42
N LYS A 199 -13.04 23.89 11.48
CA LYS A 199 -12.08 24.51 10.54
C LYS A 199 -10.66 24.04 10.77
#